data_213c9814f8fc4747aaa32800dc9de892
#
_entry.id   213c9814f8fc4747aaa32800dc9de892
#
_cell.length_a   1.000
_cell.length_b   1.000
_cell.length_c   1.000
_cell.angle_alpha   90.00
_cell.angle_beta   90.00
_cell.angle_gamma   90.00
#
_symmetry.space_group_name_H-M   'P 1'
#
loop_
_entity.id
_entity.type
_entity.pdbx_description
1 polymer ?
#
loop_
_entity_poly.entity_id
_entity_poly.type
_entity_poly.pdbx_seq_one_letter_code
_entity_poly.pdbx_strand_id
1 'polypeptide(L)'
;MKFAAYLVASLFGISQAAPLANVTDKCFFDIEIDGTPSGRITFGLFGDVVPKTVKNFASLCDGSAGVGNSGKPLHYKGSVFHRIIPNFMAQGGDFTSGDGRGGESIYGAKFADENFTLKHERPYLLSMANAGPNTNGS
;
A
#
# COMPACT_ATOMS: atom_id res chain seq x y z
N MET A 1 -55.49 19.40 -6.35
CA MET A 1 -54.13 19.81 -6.05
C MET A 1 -53.24 18.58 -6.23
N LYS A 2 -52.37 18.58 -7.24
CA LYS A 2 -51.41 17.48 -7.50
C LYS A 2 -50.06 17.92 -6.99
N PHE A 3 -49.49 17.25 -5.96
CA PHE A 3 -48.16 17.46 -5.51
C PHE A 3 -47.20 16.58 -6.34
N ALA A 4 -46.33 17.21 -7.11
CA ALA A 4 -45.24 16.55 -7.79
C ALA A 4 -44.06 16.46 -6.81
N ALA A 5 -43.68 15.24 -6.39
CA ALA A 5 -42.47 14.99 -5.63
C ALA A 5 -41.26 14.98 -6.57
N TYR A 6 -40.36 15.97 -6.47
CA TYR A 6 -39.08 15.95 -7.15
C TYR A 6 -38.13 15.10 -6.35
N LEU A 7 -37.78 13.93 -6.89
CA LEU A 7 -36.72 13.07 -6.39
C LEU A 7 -35.37 13.70 -6.81
N VAL A 8 -34.69 14.40 -5.90
CA VAL A 8 -33.32 14.83 -6.13
C VAL A 8 -32.43 13.63 -5.88
N ALA A 9 -32.06 12.92 -6.92
CA ALA A 9 -31.00 11.94 -6.88
C ALA A 9 -29.66 12.69 -6.76
N SER A 10 -29.14 12.81 -5.55
CA SER A 10 -27.76 13.25 -5.32
C SER A 10 -26.82 12.15 -5.81
N LEU A 11 -26.34 12.31 -7.04
CA LEU A 11 -25.20 11.57 -7.56
C LEU A 11 -23.97 11.97 -6.75
N PHE A 12 -23.68 11.22 -5.70
CA PHE A 12 -22.33 11.21 -5.12
C PHE A 12 -21.40 10.57 -6.15
N GLY A 13 -20.92 11.37 -7.08
CA GLY A 13 -19.83 11.00 -7.93
C GLY A 13 -18.59 10.82 -7.04
N ILE A 14 -18.15 9.57 -6.85
CA ILE A 14 -16.81 9.30 -6.33
C ILE A 14 -15.85 9.84 -7.37
N SER A 15 -15.36 11.05 -7.18
CA SER A 15 -14.31 11.63 -8.01
C SER A 15 -13.02 10.86 -7.72
N GLN A 16 -12.79 9.79 -8.48
CA GLN A 16 -11.47 9.17 -8.49
C GLN A 16 -10.52 10.12 -9.22
N ALA A 17 -9.62 10.73 -8.48
CA ALA A 17 -8.54 11.48 -9.11
C ALA A 17 -7.77 10.55 -10.06
N ALA A 18 -7.47 11.03 -11.27
CA ALA A 18 -6.68 10.27 -12.23
C ALA A 18 -5.35 9.84 -11.60
N PRO A 19 -4.84 8.64 -11.90
CA PRO A 19 -3.56 8.19 -11.36
C PRO A 19 -2.43 9.10 -11.84
N LEU A 20 -1.34 9.19 -11.03
CA LEU A 20 -0.16 9.99 -11.36
C LEU A 20 0.62 9.41 -12.55
N ALA A 21 0.48 8.11 -12.80
CA ALA A 21 1.12 7.37 -13.88
C ALA A 21 0.24 6.17 -14.27
N ASN A 22 0.63 5.44 -15.31
CA ASN A 22 -0.06 4.23 -15.71
C ASN A 22 0.00 3.16 -14.61
N VAL A 23 -1.18 2.60 -14.27
CA VAL A 23 -1.28 1.50 -13.32
C VAL A 23 -1.04 0.19 -14.06
N THR A 24 0.08 -0.48 -13.79
CA THR A 24 0.46 -1.76 -14.42
C THR A 24 -0.06 -2.96 -13.63
N ASP A 25 -0.11 -2.84 -12.31
CA ASP A 25 -0.48 -3.92 -11.40
C ASP A 25 -1.43 -3.39 -10.31
N LYS A 26 -2.17 -4.30 -9.69
CA LYS A 26 -3.03 -3.99 -8.55
C LYS A 26 -2.79 -4.96 -7.41
N CYS A 27 -2.79 -4.44 -6.21
CA CYS A 27 -2.78 -5.20 -4.97
C CYS A 27 -3.92 -4.72 -4.07
N PHE A 28 -4.37 -5.56 -3.14
CA PHE A 28 -5.36 -5.13 -2.16
C PHE A 28 -5.04 -5.68 -0.76
N PHE A 29 -5.50 -4.96 0.26
CA PHE A 29 -5.51 -5.41 1.64
C PHE A 29 -6.95 -5.45 2.14
N ASP A 30 -7.37 -6.58 2.68
CA ASP A 30 -8.58 -6.67 3.50
C ASP A 30 -8.20 -6.30 4.93
N ILE A 31 -8.84 -5.26 5.44
CA ILE A 31 -8.49 -4.63 6.72
C ILE A 31 -9.41 -5.14 7.82
N GLU A 32 -8.82 -5.45 8.95
CA GLU A 32 -9.52 -5.69 10.21
C GLU A 32 -9.13 -4.65 11.24
N ILE A 33 -10.10 -4.19 12.02
CA ILE A 33 -9.89 -3.31 13.17
C ILE A 33 -10.47 -4.04 14.39
N ASP A 34 -9.61 -4.32 15.37
CA ASP A 34 -9.96 -5.09 16.58
C ASP A 34 -10.66 -6.43 16.25
N GLY A 35 -10.14 -7.14 15.21
CA GLY A 35 -10.70 -8.41 14.75
C GLY A 35 -11.99 -8.28 13.94
N THR A 36 -12.47 -7.07 13.66
CA THR A 36 -13.68 -6.84 12.87
C THR A 36 -13.31 -6.46 11.44
N PRO A 37 -13.82 -7.18 10.42
CA PRO A 37 -13.62 -6.81 9.02
C PRO A 37 -14.10 -5.37 8.76
N SER A 38 -13.22 -4.53 8.23
CA SER A 38 -13.44 -3.09 8.10
C SER A 38 -13.36 -2.57 6.66
N GLY A 39 -13.18 -3.48 5.71
CA GLY A 39 -13.19 -3.15 4.28
C GLY A 39 -11.89 -3.46 3.57
N ARG A 40 -11.81 -3.02 2.30
CA ARG A 40 -10.69 -3.29 1.40
C ARG A 40 -10.04 -1.99 0.93
N ILE A 41 -8.72 -1.95 0.98
CA ILE A 41 -7.90 -0.92 0.33
C ILE A 41 -7.28 -1.54 -0.92
N THR A 42 -7.50 -0.93 -2.09
CA THR A 42 -6.90 -1.37 -3.35
C THR A 42 -5.83 -0.38 -3.78
N PHE A 43 -4.65 -0.88 -4.10
CA PHE A 43 -3.49 -0.12 -4.56
C PHE A 43 -3.30 -0.30 -6.05
N GLY A 44 -3.14 0.80 -6.79
CA GLY A 44 -2.62 0.80 -8.15
C GLY A 44 -1.11 1.01 -8.12
N LEU A 45 -0.36 0.14 -8.79
CA LEU A 45 1.10 0.13 -8.76
C LEU A 45 1.65 0.64 -10.10
N PHE A 46 2.73 1.43 -10.06
CA PHE A 46 3.29 2.14 -11.20
C PHE A 46 4.56 1.45 -11.75
N GLY A 47 4.38 0.22 -12.26
CA GLY A 47 5.48 -0.64 -12.70
C GLY A 47 6.31 -0.07 -13.86
N ASP A 48 5.73 0.79 -14.69
CA ASP A 48 6.47 1.48 -15.74
C ASP A 48 7.45 2.54 -15.19
N VAL A 49 7.22 3.02 -13.97
CA VAL A 49 8.06 4.04 -13.32
C VAL A 49 9.06 3.42 -12.36
N VAL A 50 8.61 2.47 -11.52
CA VAL A 50 9.44 1.82 -10.50
C VAL A 50 9.25 0.30 -10.49
N PRO A 51 9.66 -0.39 -11.57
CA PRO A 51 9.39 -1.82 -11.77
C PRO A 51 9.95 -2.72 -10.68
N LYS A 52 11.13 -2.42 -10.17
CA LYS A 52 11.76 -3.19 -9.10
C LYS A 52 11.02 -3.05 -7.77
N THR A 53 10.61 -1.83 -7.43
CA THR A 53 9.83 -1.54 -6.22
C THR A 53 8.43 -2.16 -6.29
N VAL A 54 7.77 -2.07 -7.46
CA VAL A 54 6.47 -2.70 -7.70
C VAL A 54 6.56 -4.21 -7.59
N LYS A 55 7.57 -4.84 -8.18
CA LYS A 55 7.78 -6.28 -8.06
C LYS A 55 7.94 -6.72 -6.61
N ASN A 56 8.71 -5.97 -5.79
CA ASN A 56 8.84 -6.24 -4.37
C ASN A 56 7.47 -6.20 -3.68
N PHE A 57 6.75 -5.10 -3.81
CA PHE A 57 5.46 -4.92 -3.15
C PHE A 57 4.42 -5.95 -3.58
N ALA A 58 4.28 -6.21 -4.87
CA ALA A 58 3.33 -7.19 -5.40
C ALA A 58 3.62 -8.61 -4.90
N SER A 59 4.89 -9.03 -4.90
CA SER A 59 5.28 -10.34 -4.37
C SER A 59 5.06 -10.49 -2.87
N LEU A 60 5.20 -9.41 -2.10
CA LEU A 60 4.87 -9.40 -0.68
C LEU A 60 3.35 -9.36 -0.43
N CYS A 61 2.56 -8.82 -1.37
CA CYS A 61 1.11 -8.85 -1.32
C CYS A 61 0.54 -10.26 -1.49
N ASP A 62 1.04 -11.01 -2.46
CA ASP A 62 0.52 -12.33 -2.81
C ASP A 62 1.27 -13.49 -2.12
N GLY A 63 2.41 -13.19 -1.48
CA GLY A 63 3.22 -14.18 -0.79
C GLY A 63 4.00 -15.11 -1.73
N SER A 64 4.12 -14.77 -3.01
CA SER A 64 4.75 -15.62 -4.03
C SER A 64 6.27 -15.75 -3.89
N ALA A 65 6.90 -14.89 -3.08
CA ALA A 65 8.36 -14.87 -2.91
C ALA A 65 8.91 -15.91 -1.91
N GLY A 66 8.03 -16.68 -1.25
CA GLY A 66 8.44 -17.77 -0.36
C GLY A 66 8.91 -17.28 1.01
N VAL A 67 10.05 -17.76 1.49
CA VAL A 67 10.60 -17.46 2.81
C VAL A 67 11.84 -16.58 2.67
N GLY A 68 11.91 -15.54 3.48
CA GLY A 68 13.03 -14.60 3.48
C GLY A 68 14.21 -15.02 4.36
N ASN A 69 15.23 -14.17 4.43
CA ASN A 69 16.43 -14.41 5.24
C ASN A 69 16.13 -14.44 6.76
N SER A 70 15.06 -13.77 7.20
CA SER A 70 14.56 -13.83 8.59
C SER A 70 13.92 -15.17 8.96
N GLY A 71 13.73 -16.09 8.00
CA GLY A 71 12.99 -17.32 8.20
C GLY A 71 11.47 -17.13 8.25
N LYS A 72 10.96 -15.93 7.95
CA LYS A 72 9.54 -15.62 7.88
C LYS A 72 9.04 -15.64 6.44
N PRO A 73 7.75 -15.97 6.20
CA PRO A 73 7.16 -15.80 4.89
C PRO A 73 7.26 -14.35 4.41
N LEU A 74 7.67 -14.16 3.18
CA LEU A 74 7.68 -12.86 2.50
C LEU A 74 6.26 -12.50 2.07
N HIS A 75 5.42 -12.09 3.03
CA HIS A 75 3.99 -11.90 2.83
C HIS A 75 3.43 -10.89 3.83
N TYR A 76 2.66 -9.90 3.35
CA TYR A 76 2.01 -8.92 4.23
C TYR A 76 0.81 -9.48 5.01
N LYS A 77 0.22 -10.60 4.58
CA LYS A 77 -0.97 -11.16 5.24
C LYS A 77 -0.74 -11.41 6.72
N GLY A 78 -1.62 -10.87 7.56
CA GLY A 78 -1.52 -10.96 9.00
C GLY A 78 -0.56 -9.96 9.65
N SER A 79 0.14 -9.12 8.86
CA SER A 79 0.92 -8.02 9.41
C SER A 79 0.03 -6.84 9.81
N VAL A 80 0.57 -5.92 10.60
CA VAL A 80 -0.18 -4.79 11.16
C VAL A 80 0.33 -3.45 10.65
N PHE A 81 -0.55 -2.44 10.70
CA PHE A 81 -0.13 -1.06 10.65
C PHE A 81 0.36 -0.65 12.04
N HIS A 82 1.66 -0.70 12.26
CA HIS A 82 2.29 -0.47 13.57
C HIS A 82 2.40 1.02 13.93
N ARG A 83 2.17 1.92 12.97
CA ARG A 83 2.23 3.36 13.18
C ARG A 83 1.19 4.07 12.35
N ILE A 84 0.26 4.75 13.02
CA ILE A 84 -0.80 5.54 12.38
C ILE A 84 -0.78 6.93 13.01
N ILE A 85 -0.62 7.95 12.16
CA ILE A 85 -0.66 9.35 12.58
C ILE A 85 -1.82 10.02 11.84
N PRO A 86 -2.87 10.45 12.54
CA PRO A 86 -4.02 11.13 11.94
C PRO A 86 -3.59 12.33 11.07
N ASN A 87 -4.20 12.47 9.90
CA ASN A 87 -3.93 13.51 8.91
C ASN A 87 -2.51 13.49 8.31
N PHE A 88 -1.72 12.44 8.56
CA PHE A 88 -0.40 12.32 7.99
C PHE A 88 -0.22 10.99 7.24
N MET A 89 -0.08 9.86 7.94
CA MET A 89 0.16 8.58 7.29
C MET A 89 -0.22 7.37 8.15
N ALA A 90 -0.39 6.22 7.50
CA ALA A 90 -0.39 4.89 8.12
C ALA A 90 0.81 4.11 7.58
N GLN A 91 1.60 3.51 8.46
CA GLN A 91 2.79 2.73 8.12
C GLN A 91 2.61 1.29 8.59
N GLY A 92 2.91 0.36 7.70
CA GLY A 92 2.87 -1.08 7.92
C GLY A 92 3.94 -1.78 7.10
N GLY A 93 3.83 -3.10 6.96
CA GLY A 93 4.71 -3.91 6.14
C GLY A 93 5.81 -4.64 6.92
N ASP A 94 5.97 -4.39 8.22
CA ASP A 94 6.85 -5.19 9.07
C ASP A 94 6.17 -6.52 9.43
N PHE A 95 6.27 -7.49 8.53
CA PHE A 95 5.74 -8.84 8.74
C PHE A 95 6.67 -9.73 9.60
N THR A 96 7.83 -9.26 9.99
CA THR A 96 8.79 -10.01 10.81
C THR A 96 8.64 -9.73 12.30
N SER A 97 8.59 -8.46 12.70
CA SER A 97 8.56 -8.01 14.10
C SER A 97 7.26 -7.31 14.48
N GLY A 98 6.60 -6.64 13.52
CA GLY A 98 5.34 -5.93 13.73
C GLY A 98 5.47 -4.60 14.49
N ASP A 99 6.67 -4.11 14.71
CA ASP A 99 6.96 -2.89 15.47
C ASP A 99 7.65 -1.77 14.66
N GLY A 100 7.88 -2.04 13.37
CA GLY A 100 8.50 -1.12 12.43
C GLY A 100 10.03 -1.22 12.35
N ARG A 101 10.65 -2.14 13.09
CA ARG A 101 12.10 -2.35 13.08
C ARG A 101 12.54 -3.49 12.16
N GLY A 102 11.59 -4.35 11.82
CA GLY A 102 11.79 -5.50 10.95
C GLY A 102 11.45 -5.23 9.50
N GLY A 103 10.95 -6.30 8.84
CA GLY A 103 10.66 -6.31 7.42
C GLY A 103 11.91 -6.52 6.56
N GLU A 104 11.72 -7.18 5.44
CA GLU A 104 12.75 -7.39 4.44
C GLU A 104 12.14 -7.40 3.04
N SER A 105 12.95 -7.19 2.02
CA SER A 105 12.51 -7.24 0.63
C SER A 105 12.69 -8.64 0.03
N ILE A 106 12.08 -8.85 -1.14
CA ILE A 106 12.33 -10.07 -1.94
C ILE A 106 13.77 -10.16 -2.48
N TYR A 107 14.53 -9.07 -2.38
CA TYR A 107 15.91 -8.97 -2.85
C TYR A 107 16.94 -9.17 -1.71
N GLY A 108 16.49 -9.36 -0.49
CA GLY A 108 17.30 -9.42 0.72
C GLY A 108 16.86 -8.38 1.74
N ALA A 109 17.71 -8.09 2.73
CA ALA A 109 17.33 -7.21 3.83
C ALA A 109 16.88 -5.82 3.37
N LYS A 110 17.59 -5.21 2.44
CA LYS A 110 17.29 -3.87 1.90
C LYS A 110 17.65 -3.81 0.41
N PHE A 111 17.03 -2.84 -0.31
CA PHE A 111 17.37 -2.53 -1.70
C PHE A 111 17.44 -1.02 -1.94
N ALA A 112 18.16 -0.65 -3.02
CA ALA A 112 18.42 0.74 -3.36
C ALA A 112 17.14 1.48 -3.79
N ASP A 113 17.15 2.80 -3.62
CA ASP A 113 16.16 3.69 -4.19
C ASP A 113 16.16 3.55 -5.71
N GLU A 114 14.98 3.46 -6.32
CA GLU A 114 14.86 3.28 -7.76
C GLU A 114 14.84 4.63 -8.49
N ASN A 115 13.92 5.50 -8.13
CA ASN A 115 13.87 6.90 -8.53
C ASN A 115 12.88 7.68 -7.65
N PHE A 116 12.83 9.01 -7.84
CA PHE A 116 11.92 9.93 -7.18
C PHE A 116 11.16 10.80 -8.18
N THR A 117 10.85 10.26 -9.35
CA THR A 117 10.12 10.96 -10.42
C THR A 117 8.73 11.37 -9.97
N LEU A 118 7.99 10.46 -9.33
CA LEU A 118 6.69 10.76 -8.75
C LEU A 118 6.84 11.36 -7.35
N LYS A 119 6.00 12.34 -7.03
CA LYS A 119 6.04 13.08 -5.77
C LYS A 119 4.76 12.87 -4.97
N HIS A 120 4.79 13.15 -3.66
CA HIS A 120 3.62 13.16 -2.79
C HIS A 120 2.86 14.47 -2.95
N GLU A 121 2.03 14.57 -3.98
CA GLU A 121 1.31 15.81 -4.34
C GLU A 121 -0.13 15.82 -3.83
N ARG A 122 -0.62 14.69 -3.32
CA ARG A 122 -2.00 14.52 -2.87
C ARG A 122 -2.12 13.37 -1.86
N PRO A 123 -3.24 13.27 -1.14
CA PRO A 123 -3.57 12.11 -0.29
C PRO A 123 -3.67 10.80 -1.10
N TYR A 124 -3.68 9.68 -0.36
CA TYR A 124 -3.89 8.32 -0.87
C TYR A 124 -2.77 7.81 -1.78
N LEU A 125 -1.55 8.25 -1.53
CA LEU A 125 -0.37 7.72 -2.21
C LEU A 125 0.31 6.67 -1.33
N LEU A 126 0.81 5.61 -2.00
CA LEU A 126 1.62 4.58 -1.41
C LEU A 126 3.08 4.83 -1.76
N SER A 127 3.97 4.75 -0.78
CA SER A 127 5.41 4.81 -1.01
C SER A 127 6.16 3.94 -0.01
N MET A 128 7.41 3.59 -0.34
CA MET A 128 8.28 2.84 0.54
C MET A 128 8.72 3.71 1.73
N ALA A 129 8.59 3.16 2.95
CA ALA A 129 9.29 3.68 4.11
C ALA A 129 10.74 3.18 4.09
N ASN A 130 11.67 4.03 4.56
CA ASN A 130 13.08 3.67 4.67
C ASN A 130 13.75 4.37 5.86
N ALA A 131 14.98 3.98 6.17
CA ALA A 131 15.80 4.56 7.25
C ALA A 131 16.95 5.43 6.70
N GLY A 132 16.79 6.00 5.52
CA GLY A 132 17.76 6.81 4.78
C GLY A 132 17.98 6.28 3.37
N PRO A 133 18.87 6.88 2.58
CA PRO A 133 19.10 6.50 1.20
C PRO A 133 19.41 5.01 1.02
N ASN A 134 18.77 4.39 0.01
CA ASN A 134 19.02 3.00 -0.37
C ASN A 134 18.73 1.95 0.73
N THR A 135 17.73 2.19 1.57
CA THR A 135 17.35 1.28 2.67
C THR A 135 15.90 0.79 2.59
N ASN A 136 15.35 0.67 1.38
CA ASN A 136 14.00 0.14 1.18
C ASN A 136 13.92 -1.34 1.58
N GLY A 137 12.84 -1.73 2.25
CA GLY A 137 12.62 -3.11 2.68
C GLY A 137 11.25 -3.62 2.22
N SER A 138 10.31 -3.71 3.17
CA SER A 138 8.92 -4.13 2.92
C SER A 138 7.92 -3.03 3.20
#